data_d763074a54fae42e54e4163669002581
#
_entry.id   d763074a54fae42e54e4163669002581
#
_cell.length_a   1.000
_cell.length_b   1.000
_cell.length_c   1.000
_cell.angle_alpha   90.00
_cell.angle_beta   90.00
_cell.angle_gamma   90.00
#
_symmetry.space_group_name_H-M   'P 1'
#
loop_
_entity.id
_entity.type
_entity.pdbx_description
1 polymer ?
#
loop_
_entity_poly.entity_id
_entity_poly.type
_entity_poly.pdbx_seq_one_letter_code
_entity_poly.pdbx_strand_id
1 'polypeptide(L)'
;MKEFIPSKLPLKKDIETKEILRATIRAHKTLAELKGIANSLPNQKIVINTLVLQEAKDSSEIENIITTYDEIYRSDISDSFINSDIKEVQNYKDALYLGFEIIKTKKFLTINHIKEIQSTLEKNDAGFRKQSGTVLKNPTTGEIKLIPPQNPKDIEELMSNLV
;
A
#
# COMPACT_ATOMS: atom_id res chain seq x y z
N MET A 1 6.28 -12.07 24.71
CA MET A 1 5.01 -11.88 23.95
C MET A 1 4.89 -13.05 22.96
N LYS A 2 3.65 -13.55 22.71
CA LYS A 2 3.46 -14.60 21.70
C LYS A 2 3.44 -14.01 20.30
N GLU A 3 3.88 -14.80 19.34
CA GLU A 3 3.75 -14.50 17.90
C GLU A 3 2.27 -14.34 17.53
N PHE A 4 1.95 -13.30 16.78
CA PHE A 4 0.61 -13.06 16.23
C PHE A 4 0.49 -13.76 14.88
N ILE A 5 -0.39 -14.73 14.78
CA ILE A 5 -0.70 -15.42 13.54
C ILE A 5 -2.09 -14.99 13.09
N PRO A 6 -2.22 -14.31 11.94
CA PRO A 6 -3.52 -13.94 11.39
C PRO A 6 -4.42 -15.15 11.13
N SER A 7 -5.71 -14.96 11.30
CA SER A 7 -6.68 -16.00 10.93
C SER A 7 -6.72 -16.16 9.41
N LYS A 8 -6.79 -17.41 8.95
CA LYS A 8 -6.97 -17.69 7.52
C LYS A 8 -8.35 -17.21 7.04
N LEU A 9 -8.38 -16.78 5.79
CA LEU A 9 -9.61 -16.40 5.08
C LEU A 9 -10.23 -17.64 4.37
N PRO A 10 -11.56 -17.67 4.22
CA PRO A 10 -12.55 -16.74 4.81
C PRO A 10 -12.67 -16.91 6.32
N LEU A 11 -12.99 -15.81 7.00
CA LEU A 11 -13.20 -15.86 8.45
C LEU A 11 -14.36 -16.79 8.80
N LYS A 12 -14.18 -17.63 9.84
CA LYS A 12 -15.23 -18.54 10.33
C LYS A 12 -16.35 -17.80 11.08
N LYS A 13 -16.09 -16.56 11.50
CA LYS A 13 -17.07 -15.74 12.20
C LYS A 13 -18.03 -15.13 11.19
N ASP A 14 -19.33 -15.17 11.48
CA ASP A 14 -20.32 -14.43 10.72
C ASP A 14 -20.09 -12.92 10.90
N ILE A 15 -19.78 -12.26 9.79
CA ILE A 15 -19.55 -10.82 9.72
C ILE A 15 -20.76 -10.06 9.12
N GLU A 16 -21.82 -10.74 8.67
CA GLU A 16 -23.01 -10.12 8.09
C GLU A 16 -23.98 -9.61 9.15
N THR A 17 -23.44 -8.88 10.11
CA THR A 17 -24.30 -8.23 11.12
C THR A 17 -25.08 -7.04 10.51
N LYS A 18 -26.22 -6.70 11.12
CA LYS A 18 -27.01 -5.53 10.69
C LYS A 18 -26.21 -4.23 10.68
N GLU A 19 -25.25 -4.09 11.59
CA GLU A 19 -24.38 -2.92 11.68
C GLU A 19 -23.42 -2.85 10.49
N ILE A 20 -22.72 -3.97 10.20
CA ILE A 20 -21.82 -4.07 9.07
C ILE A 20 -22.57 -3.87 7.76
N LEU A 21 -23.71 -4.51 7.57
CA LEU A 21 -24.54 -4.34 6.36
C LEU A 21 -24.96 -2.88 6.16
N ARG A 22 -25.40 -2.18 7.22
CA ARG A 22 -25.74 -0.75 7.14
C ARG A 22 -24.53 0.13 6.78
N ALA A 23 -23.34 -0.18 7.34
CA ALA A 23 -22.12 0.53 7.00
C ALA A 23 -21.72 0.29 5.53
N THR A 24 -21.85 -0.95 5.05
CA THR A 24 -21.61 -1.32 3.65
C THR A 24 -22.55 -0.59 2.70
N ILE A 25 -23.85 -0.50 3.01
CA ILE A 25 -24.81 0.24 2.19
C ILE A 25 -24.43 1.73 2.09
N ARG A 26 -24.03 2.36 3.21
CA ARG A 26 -23.56 3.76 3.18
C ARG A 26 -22.30 3.93 2.33
N ALA A 27 -21.33 3.03 2.49
CA ALA A 27 -20.10 3.06 1.72
C ALA A 27 -20.36 2.88 0.21
N HIS A 28 -21.21 1.93 -0.16
CA HIS A 28 -21.60 1.71 -1.56
C HIS A 28 -22.30 2.93 -2.17
N LYS A 29 -23.19 3.59 -1.41
CA LYS A 29 -23.85 4.81 -1.88
C LYS A 29 -22.83 5.90 -2.20
N THR A 30 -21.93 6.21 -1.27
CA THR A 30 -20.91 7.25 -1.47
C THR A 30 -19.95 6.90 -2.62
N LEU A 31 -19.59 5.63 -2.76
CA LEU A 31 -18.73 5.18 -3.86
C LEU A 31 -19.44 5.30 -5.22
N ALA A 32 -20.75 5.02 -5.29
CA ALA A 32 -21.53 5.20 -6.51
C ALA A 32 -21.66 6.69 -6.90
N GLU A 33 -21.85 7.59 -5.92
CA GLU A 33 -21.84 9.03 -6.12
C GLU A 33 -20.48 9.51 -6.66
N LEU A 34 -19.37 9.07 -6.03
CA LEU A 34 -18.02 9.38 -6.51
C LEU A 34 -17.78 8.90 -7.93
N LYS A 35 -18.19 7.66 -8.25
CA LYS A 35 -18.08 7.09 -9.60
C LYS A 35 -18.87 7.92 -10.62
N GLY A 36 -20.04 8.40 -10.27
CA GLY A 36 -20.86 9.28 -11.12
C GLY A 36 -20.13 10.60 -11.41
N ILE A 37 -19.63 11.26 -10.37
CA ILE A 37 -18.89 12.53 -10.49
C ILE A 37 -17.60 12.34 -11.28
N ALA A 38 -16.82 11.28 -11.01
CA ALA A 38 -15.58 11.00 -11.70
C ALA A 38 -15.75 10.85 -13.23
N ASN A 39 -16.89 10.28 -13.65
CA ASN A 39 -17.20 10.15 -15.09
C ASN A 39 -17.50 11.50 -15.77
N SER A 40 -17.86 12.54 -15.03
CA SER A 40 -18.10 13.89 -15.57
C SER A 40 -16.81 14.74 -15.70
N LEU A 41 -15.69 14.26 -15.16
CA LEU A 41 -14.43 15.00 -15.23
C LEU A 41 -13.84 14.95 -16.67
N PRO A 42 -13.49 16.10 -17.25
CA PRO A 42 -12.93 16.16 -18.63
C PRO A 42 -11.62 15.40 -18.77
N ASN A 43 -10.79 15.36 -17.74
CA ASN A 43 -9.53 14.64 -17.73
C ASN A 43 -9.26 14.00 -16.36
N GLN A 44 -9.67 12.75 -16.21
CA GLN A 44 -9.46 11.96 -15.00
C GLN A 44 -7.97 11.73 -14.69
N LYS A 45 -7.09 11.70 -15.72
CA LYS A 45 -5.64 11.46 -15.51
C LYS A 45 -4.99 12.55 -14.67
N ILE A 46 -5.38 13.81 -14.85
CA ILE A 46 -4.82 14.91 -14.05
C ILE A 46 -5.12 14.69 -12.55
N VAL A 47 -6.37 14.34 -12.24
CA VAL A 47 -6.79 14.10 -10.85
C VAL A 47 -6.07 12.87 -10.28
N ILE A 48 -6.01 11.77 -11.03
CA ILE A 48 -5.30 10.56 -10.60
C ILE A 48 -3.83 10.85 -10.36
N ASN A 49 -3.15 11.56 -11.26
CA ASN A 49 -1.75 11.92 -11.11
C ASN A 49 -1.51 12.76 -9.85
N THR A 50 -2.37 13.75 -9.61
CA THR A 50 -2.27 14.59 -8.40
C THR A 50 -2.49 13.79 -7.12
N LEU A 51 -3.50 12.91 -7.10
CA LEU A 51 -3.79 12.08 -5.94
C LEU A 51 -2.69 11.06 -5.66
N VAL A 52 -2.13 10.42 -6.69
CA VAL A 52 -1.00 9.49 -6.54
C VAL A 52 0.22 10.21 -5.98
N LEU A 53 0.51 11.41 -6.45
CA LEU A 53 1.64 12.20 -5.96
C LEU A 53 1.43 12.64 -4.51
N GLN A 54 0.21 13.07 -4.17
CA GLN A 54 -0.15 13.42 -2.80
C GLN A 54 -0.03 12.21 -1.87
N GLU A 55 -0.57 11.07 -2.26
CA GLU A 55 -0.49 9.83 -1.50
C GLU A 55 0.97 9.40 -1.29
N ALA A 56 1.79 9.45 -2.35
CA ALA A 56 3.21 9.10 -2.25
C ALA A 56 3.94 10.01 -1.25
N LYS A 57 3.71 11.33 -1.31
CA LYS A 57 4.30 12.28 -0.39
C LYS A 57 3.83 12.07 1.05
N ASP A 58 2.51 12.02 1.26
CA ASP A 58 1.92 11.95 2.60
C ASP A 58 2.27 10.60 3.28
N SER A 59 2.31 9.51 2.53
CA SER A 59 2.72 8.19 3.04
C SER A 59 4.21 8.15 3.40
N SER A 60 5.07 8.75 2.58
CA SER A 60 6.51 8.87 2.88
C SER A 60 6.78 9.75 4.09
N GLU A 61 5.96 10.80 4.30
CA GLU A 61 6.06 11.67 5.49
C GLU A 61 5.77 10.90 6.80
N ILE A 62 4.89 9.90 6.77
CA ILE A 62 4.65 8.99 7.91
C ILE A 62 5.91 8.21 8.28
N GLU A 63 6.73 7.86 7.29
CA GLU A 63 8.04 7.20 7.47
C GLU A 63 9.18 8.20 7.78
N ASN A 64 8.83 9.45 8.06
CA ASN A 64 9.76 10.56 8.36
C ASN A 64 10.63 11.00 7.17
N ILE A 65 10.15 10.76 5.94
CA ILE A 65 10.74 11.22 4.69
C ILE A 65 10.02 12.50 4.28
N ILE A 66 10.65 13.65 4.54
CA ILE A 66 10.01 14.96 4.36
C ILE A 66 10.45 15.57 3.04
N THR A 67 9.51 15.72 2.12
CA THR A 67 9.70 16.37 0.82
C THR A 67 8.64 17.44 0.55
N THR A 68 8.92 18.35 -0.35
CA THR A 68 7.95 19.34 -0.83
C THR A 68 7.48 19.02 -2.24
N TYR A 69 6.27 19.46 -2.60
CA TYR A 69 5.78 19.32 -3.97
C TYR A 69 6.69 19.96 -5.00
N ASP A 70 7.30 21.13 -4.65
CA ASP A 70 8.21 21.84 -5.53
C ASP A 70 9.46 20.99 -5.84
N GLU A 71 10.05 20.34 -4.85
CA GLU A 71 11.19 19.42 -5.02
C GLU A 71 10.82 18.23 -5.89
N ILE A 72 9.67 17.62 -5.66
CA ILE A 72 9.20 16.47 -6.44
C ILE A 72 8.97 16.87 -7.90
N TYR A 73 8.30 18.01 -8.17
CA TYR A 73 8.09 18.48 -9.53
C TYR A 73 9.38 18.90 -10.24
N ARG A 74 10.33 19.48 -9.53
CA ARG A 74 11.65 19.81 -10.11
C ARG A 74 12.44 18.56 -10.47
N SER A 75 12.33 17.50 -9.67
CA SER A 75 13.02 16.24 -9.96
C SER A 75 12.46 15.52 -11.21
N ASP A 76 11.19 15.74 -11.56
CA ASP A 76 10.60 15.25 -12.81
C ASP A 76 11.18 15.99 -14.05
N ILE A 77 11.80 17.17 -13.87
CA ILE A 77 12.36 17.98 -14.95
C ILE A 77 13.89 17.83 -15.05
N SER A 78 14.58 17.61 -13.93
CA SER A 78 16.05 17.57 -13.89
C SER A 78 16.57 16.65 -12.79
N ASP A 79 17.45 15.74 -13.16
CA ASP A 79 18.10 14.79 -12.25
C ASP A 79 19.02 15.46 -11.22
N SER A 80 19.38 16.74 -11.40
CA SER A 80 20.29 17.47 -10.51
C SER A 80 19.70 17.77 -9.12
N PHE A 81 18.39 17.60 -8.95
CA PHE A 81 17.68 17.85 -7.69
C PHE A 81 17.28 16.59 -6.93
N ILE A 82 17.71 15.40 -7.37
CA ILE A 82 17.30 14.14 -6.81
C ILE A 82 18.18 13.76 -5.61
N ASN A 83 17.62 13.86 -4.41
CA ASN A 83 18.17 13.26 -3.18
C ASN A 83 17.50 11.88 -2.88
N SER A 84 17.93 11.21 -1.79
CA SER A 84 17.38 9.92 -1.38
C SER A 84 15.87 9.97 -1.12
N ASP A 85 15.41 11.01 -0.45
CA ASP A 85 14.03 11.20 -0.03
C ASP A 85 13.11 11.40 -1.24
N ILE A 86 13.54 12.21 -2.20
CA ILE A 86 12.82 12.41 -3.45
C ILE A 86 12.73 11.11 -4.26
N LYS A 87 13.84 10.33 -4.31
CA LYS A 87 13.82 9.00 -4.97
C LYS A 87 12.81 8.06 -4.35
N GLU A 88 12.69 8.05 -3.05
CA GLU A 88 11.75 7.19 -2.34
C GLU A 88 10.30 7.57 -2.65
N VAL A 89 9.96 8.86 -2.64
CA VAL A 89 8.64 9.34 -3.07
C VAL A 89 8.36 9.01 -4.54
N GLN A 90 9.36 9.12 -5.42
CA GLN A 90 9.21 8.72 -6.82
C GLN A 90 9.00 7.21 -6.98
N ASN A 91 9.75 6.38 -6.25
CA ASN A 91 9.55 4.93 -6.25
C ASN A 91 8.16 4.55 -5.75
N TYR A 92 7.67 5.24 -4.72
CA TYR A 92 6.31 5.05 -4.21
C TYR A 92 5.26 5.39 -5.28
N LYS A 93 5.42 6.54 -5.95
CA LYS A 93 4.58 6.96 -7.09
C LYS A 93 4.55 5.88 -8.19
N ASP A 94 5.73 5.39 -8.59
CA ASP A 94 5.87 4.38 -9.64
C ASP A 94 5.21 3.05 -9.23
N ALA A 95 5.37 2.62 -7.98
CA ALA A 95 4.76 1.42 -7.44
C ALA A 95 3.23 1.51 -7.39
N LEU A 96 2.67 2.68 -7.04
CA LEU A 96 1.22 2.94 -7.08
C LEU A 96 0.68 2.85 -8.51
N TYR A 97 1.36 3.47 -9.49
CA TYR A 97 0.96 3.39 -10.89
C TYR A 97 1.00 1.97 -11.41
N LEU A 98 2.09 1.23 -11.14
CA LEU A 98 2.21 -0.16 -11.52
C LEU A 98 1.07 -0.99 -10.94
N GLY A 99 0.80 -0.87 -9.64
CA GLY A 99 -0.31 -1.57 -8.97
C GLY A 99 -1.67 -1.24 -9.58
N PHE A 100 -1.91 0.05 -9.86
CA PHE A 100 -3.14 0.50 -10.51
C PHE A 100 -3.32 -0.12 -11.91
N GLU A 101 -2.30 -0.10 -12.75
CA GLU A 101 -2.38 -0.67 -14.12
C GLU A 101 -2.52 -2.20 -14.09
N ILE A 102 -1.86 -2.88 -13.16
CA ILE A 102 -2.04 -4.32 -12.95
C ILE A 102 -3.52 -4.62 -12.65
N ILE A 103 -4.11 -3.97 -11.64
CA ILE A 103 -5.50 -4.21 -11.25
C ILE A 103 -6.48 -3.79 -12.34
N LYS A 104 -6.23 -2.67 -13.02
CA LYS A 104 -7.07 -2.21 -14.13
C LYS A 104 -7.11 -3.20 -15.29
N THR A 105 -5.98 -3.83 -15.60
CA THR A 105 -5.82 -4.76 -16.72
C THR A 105 -6.22 -6.19 -16.36
N LYS A 106 -5.71 -6.70 -15.23
CA LYS A 106 -5.87 -8.10 -14.81
C LYS A 106 -7.14 -8.35 -14.01
N LYS A 107 -7.68 -7.31 -13.32
CA LYS A 107 -8.88 -7.36 -12.46
C LYS A 107 -8.71 -8.20 -11.17
N PHE A 108 -7.54 -8.72 -10.90
CA PHE A 108 -7.21 -9.47 -9.69
C PHE A 108 -5.75 -9.24 -9.28
N LEU A 109 -5.46 -9.45 -8.02
CA LEU A 109 -4.13 -9.38 -7.43
C LEU A 109 -3.58 -10.80 -7.24
N THR A 110 -2.27 -10.97 -7.41
CA THR A 110 -1.55 -12.22 -7.14
C THR A 110 -0.31 -11.96 -6.29
N ILE A 111 0.24 -13.01 -5.71
CA ILE A 111 1.55 -12.95 -5.02
C ILE A 111 2.64 -12.34 -5.91
N ASN A 112 2.69 -12.71 -7.18
CA ASN A 112 3.69 -12.18 -8.10
C ASN A 112 3.49 -10.69 -8.34
N HIS A 113 2.25 -10.22 -8.46
CA HIS A 113 1.96 -8.78 -8.56
C HIS A 113 2.41 -8.01 -7.31
N ILE A 114 2.18 -8.58 -6.11
CA ILE A 114 2.64 -7.96 -4.84
C ILE A 114 4.16 -7.86 -4.82
N LYS A 115 4.88 -8.91 -5.23
CA LYS A 115 6.34 -8.89 -5.32
C LYS A 115 6.86 -7.91 -6.37
N GLU A 116 6.19 -7.79 -7.52
CA GLU A 116 6.53 -6.83 -8.56
C GLU A 116 6.36 -5.37 -8.08
N ILE A 117 5.26 -5.09 -7.38
CA ILE A 117 5.04 -3.78 -6.74
C ILE A 117 6.11 -3.50 -5.68
N GLN A 118 6.44 -4.48 -4.82
CA GLN A 118 7.52 -4.36 -3.84
C GLN A 118 8.87 -4.09 -4.50
N SER A 119 9.20 -4.83 -5.57
CA SER A 119 10.45 -4.62 -6.31
C SER A 119 10.55 -3.21 -6.90
N THR A 120 9.43 -2.67 -7.39
CA THR A 120 9.37 -1.28 -7.89
C THR A 120 9.55 -0.26 -6.77
N LEU A 121 8.95 -0.48 -5.60
CA LEU A 121 9.01 0.40 -4.44
C LEU A 121 10.43 0.41 -3.83
N GLU A 122 10.97 -0.76 -3.54
CA GLU A 122 12.21 -0.94 -2.80
C GLU A 122 13.47 -0.99 -3.69
N LYS A 123 13.27 -1.03 -5.01
CA LYS A 123 14.33 -1.22 -6.02
C LYS A 123 15.20 -2.46 -5.75
N ASN A 124 14.57 -3.51 -5.23
CA ASN A 124 15.20 -4.81 -5.01
C ASN A 124 14.18 -5.95 -5.18
N ASP A 125 14.67 -7.16 -5.42
CA ASP A 125 13.85 -8.37 -5.63
C ASP A 125 13.82 -9.28 -4.38
N ALA A 126 13.85 -8.68 -3.18
CA ALA A 126 13.90 -9.44 -1.93
C ALA A 126 12.64 -10.30 -1.70
N GLY A 127 11.48 -9.82 -2.16
CA GLY A 127 10.20 -10.47 -1.98
C GLY A 127 9.80 -10.61 -0.51
N PHE A 128 9.24 -11.74 -0.13
CA PHE A 128 8.85 -11.96 1.26
C PHE A 128 10.08 -12.19 2.15
N ARG A 129 9.95 -11.73 3.39
CA ARG A 129 10.97 -11.86 4.42
C ARG A 129 11.34 -13.33 4.66
N LYS A 130 12.64 -13.64 4.59
CA LYS A 130 13.21 -14.98 4.82
C LYS A 130 13.84 -15.13 6.20
N GLN A 131 14.15 -14.02 6.87
CA GLN A 131 14.80 -14.01 8.17
C GLN A 131 13.77 -13.78 9.29
N SER A 132 13.95 -14.48 10.41
CA SER A 132 13.21 -14.24 11.65
C SER A 132 13.78 -13.04 12.41
N GLY A 133 13.09 -12.62 13.49
CA GLY A 133 13.54 -11.53 14.36
C GLY A 133 12.84 -10.19 14.12
N THR A 134 11.98 -10.08 13.10
CA THR A 134 11.16 -8.87 12.90
C THR A 134 10.17 -8.71 14.04
N VAL A 135 10.15 -7.53 14.64
CA VAL A 135 9.19 -7.16 15.68
C VAL A 135 8.76 -5.71 15.50
N LEU A 136 7.52 -5.41 15.84
CA LEU A 136 7.06 -4.03 16.00
C LEU A 136 7.29 -3.63 17.47
N LYS A 137 8.07 -2.60 17.68
CA LYS A 137 8.37 -2.08 19.01
C LYS A 137 8.19 -0.57 19.08
N ASN A 138 7.90 -0.07 20.28
CA ASN A 138 7.90 1.35 20.54
C ASN A 138 9.35 1.87 20.44
N PRO A 139 9.65 2.86 19.59
CA PRO A 139 11.02 3.37 19.41
C PRO A 139 11.59 4.05 20.66
N THR A 140 10.73 4.63 21.50
CA THR A 140 11.12 5.36 22.72
C THR A 140 11.36 4.44 23.91
N THR A 141 10.45 3.47 24.13
CA THR A 141 10.50 2.58 25.30
C THR A 141 11.16 1.23 25.03
N GLY A 142 11.33 0.86 23.75
CA GLY A 142 11.80 -0.47 23.34
C GLY A 142 10.78 -1.59 23.55
N GLU A 143 9.58 -1.29 24.08
CA GLU A 143 8.52 -2.27 24.34
C GLU A 143 8.06 -2.93 23.03
N ILE A 144 8.07 -4.27 22.97
CA ILE A 144 7.56 -5.03 21.83
C ILE A 144 6.03 -4.96 21.84
N LYS A 145 5.45 -4.43 20.78
CA LYS A 145 3.99 -4.32 20.57
C LYS A 145 3.41 -5.50 19.80
N LEU A 146 4.17 -6.01 18.83
CA LEU A 146 3.73 -7.12 17.99
C LEU A 146 4.93 -7.94 17.52
N ILE A 147 4.76 -9.26 17.52
CA ILE A 147 5.66 -10.20 16.86
C ILE A 147 4.87 -10.81 15.70
N PRO A 148 5.13 -10.43 14.44
CA PRO A 148 4.46 -11.01 13.28
C PRO A 148 4.96 -12.43 13.00
N PRO A 149 4.37 -13.19 12.05
CA PRO A 149 4.84 -14.51 11.67
C PRO A 149 6.34 -14.52 11.36
N GLN A 150 7.09 -15.44 11.97
CA GLN A 150 8.55 -15.51 11.87
C GLN A 150 9.03 -16.53 10.85
N ASN A 151 8.25 -17.59 10.62
CA ASN A 151 8.63 -18.66 9.70
C ASN A 151 8.28 -18.25 8.25
N PRO A 152 9.24 -18.29 7.31
CA PRO A 152 8.99 -17.94 5.92
C PRO A 152 7.86 -18.75 5.25
N LYS A 153 7.71 -20.02 5.60
CA LYS A 153 6.63 -20.87 5.06
C LYS A 153 5.25 -20.38 5.51
N ASP A 154 5.13 -19.98 6.77
CA ASP A 154 3.87 -19.46 7.32
C ASP A 154 3.52 -18.12 6.66
N ILE A 155 4.53 -17.28 6.39
CA ILE A 155 4.36 -16.01 5.68
C ILE A 155 3.84 -16.27 4.25
N GLU A 156 4.47 -17.18 3.51
CA GLU A 156 4.04 -17.53 2.15
C GLU A 156 2.62 -18.13 2.13
N GLU A 157 2.29 -19.01 3.10
CA GLU A 157 0.96 -19.59 3.20
C GLU A 157 -0.11 -18.54 3.52
N LEU A 158 0.15 -17.65 4.46
CA LEU A 158 -0.76 -16.55 4.81
C LEU A 158 -0.96 -15.58 3.65
N MET A 159 0.10 -15.22 2.96
CA MET A 159 0.02 -14.36 1.78
C MET A 159 -0.72 -15.04 0.62
N SER A 160 -0.52 -16.34 0.42
CA SER A 160 -1.26 -17.13 -0.58
C SER A 160 -2.74 -17.28 -0.24
N ASN A 161 -3.09 -17.19 1.02
CA ASN A 161 -4.49 -17.22 1.47
C ASN A 161 -5.18 -15.84 1.35
N LEU A 162 -4.39 -14.75 1.23
CA LEU A 162 -4.91 -13.38 1.10
C LEU A 162 -5.37 -13.07 -0.33
N VAL A 163 -4.74 -13.67 -1.35
CA VAL A 163 -4.93 -13.37 -2.77
C VAL A 163 -5.67 -14.45 -3.55
#